data_0dec85ded7ba612f84498eb80206d5af
#
_entry.id   0dec85ded7ba612f84498eb80206d5af
#
_cell.length_a   1.000
_cell.length_b   1.000
_cell.length_c   1.000
_cell.angle_alpha   90.00
_cell.angle_beta   90.00
_cell.angle_gamma   90.00
#
_symmetry.space_group_name_H-M   'P 1'
#
loop_
_entity.id
_entity.type
_entity.pdbx_description
1 polymer ?
#
loop_
_entity_poly.entity_id
_entity_poly.type
_entity_poly.pdbx_seq_one_letter_code
_entity_poly.pdbx_strand_id
1 'polypeptide(L)'
;AYPLLQITKSKLPFHFFDDLTPAIVFSKSTFVVVVNKDLPVTHLQELIQLAKTQQKNGGKQLNYASVGPGTTSNIAGEMLNQEGQISIVHVPYKSFPAALTDLISGEVQVLIAPLSSLFPMIKDGKIKAIAVSTDRRDPYLPDLPTFAEQGYPNMTFIGWNGFHLNAKTPPEIVRKIYSDTAKVISEPDFISKAQQMGYQLMSLNPEEAKEMQLNDFKKFSVIVKKSNIIVD
;
A
#
# COMPACT_ATOMS: atom_id res chain seq x y z
N ALA A 1 3.71 4.46 -6.46
CA ALA A 1 4.96 4.61 -5.69
C ALA A 1 5.76 5.88 -6.03
N TYR A 2 5.73 6.38 -7.28
CA TYR A 2 6.55 7.54 -7.70
C TYR A 2 6.31 8.84 -6.92
N PRO A 3 5.07 9.25 -6.56
CA PRO A 3 4.88 10.44 -5.72
C PRO A 3 5.55 10.31 -4.35
N LEU A 4 5.63 9.11 -3.80
CA LEU A 4 6.28 8.87 -2.52
C LEU A 4 7.80 9.05 -2.59
N LEU A 5 8.42 8.68 -3.72
CA LEU A 5 9.85 8.93 -3.93
C LEU A 5 10.19 10.41 -3.87
N GLN A 6 9.30 11.30 -4.34
CA GLN A 6 9.48 12.75 -4.26
C GLN A 6 9.54 13.26 -2.82
N ILE A 7 8.91 12.56 -1.88
CA ILE A 7 8.90 12.92 -0.46
C ILE A 7 10.09 12.29 0.28
N THR A 8 10.47 11.07 -0.12
CA THR A 8 11.42 10.24 0.65
C THR A 8 12.86 10.36 0.16
N LYS A 9 13.08 10.76 -1.10
CA LYS A 9 14.44 10.93 -1.66
C LYS A 9 14.86 12.38 -1.65
N SER A 10 16.08 12.65 -1.15
CA SER A 10 16.70 13.97 -1.14
C SER A 10 17.04 14.49 -2.54
N LYS A 11 17.35 13.57 -3.48
CA LYS A 11 17.71 13.90 -4.87
C LYS A 11 17.02 12.93 -5.83
N LEU A 12 16.07 13.46 -6.61
CA LEU A 12 15.52 12.76 -7.77
C LEU A 12 15.96 13.48 -9.04
N PRO A 13 16.25 12.75 -10.14
CA PRO A 13 16.62 13.35 -11.42
C PRO A 13 15.43 14.01 -12.15
N PHE A 14 14.24 13.98 -11.57
CA PHE A 14 13.00 14.57 -12.10
C PHE A 14 12.09 15.00 -10.96
N HIS A 15 11.19 15.93 -11.25
CA HIS A 15 10.11 16.32 -10.34
C HIS A 15 8.79 15.70 -10.79
N PHE A 16 8.19 14.85 -9.95
CA PHE A 16 7.06 14.02 -10.36
C PHE A 16 5.89 14.83 -10.95
N PHE A 17 5.50 15.93 -10.30
CA PHE A 17 4.35 16.73 -10.73
C PHE A 17 4.64 17.74 -11.84
N ASP A 18 5.92 18.07 -12.07
CA ASP A 18 6.32 19.06 -13.09
C ASP A 18 6.77 18.38 -14.38
N ASP A 19 7.46 17.23 -14.27
CA ASP A 19 8.05 16.54 -15.41
C ASP A 19 7.17 15.42 -15.98
N LEU A 20 6.14 14.99 -15.21
CA LEU A 20 5.22 13.93 -15.60
C LEU A 20 3.77 14.41 -15.58
N THR A 21 3.00 13.93 -16.56
CA THR A 21 1.55 14.09 -16.63
C THR A 21 0.88 12.72 -16.54
N PRO A 22 -0.15 12.53 -15.70
CA PRO A 22 -0.90 11.29 -15.73
C PRO A 22 -1.71 11.21 -17.03
N ALA A 23 -1.73 10.02 -17.64
CA ALA A 23 -2.64 9.72 -18.73
C ALA A 23 -3.91 9.07 -18.23
N ILE A 24 -3.78 8.13 -17.32
CA ILE A 24 -4.90 7.42 -16.68
C ILE A 24 -4.43 6.76 -15.38
N VAL A 25 -5.32 6.68 -14.41
CA VAL A 25 -5.24 5.70 -13.33
C VAL A 25 -6.31 4.64 -13.58
N PHE A 26 -5.89 3.39 -13.81
CA PHE A 26 -6.77 2.33 -14.31
C PHE A 26 -7.11 1.24 -13.28
N SER A 27 -6.41 1.20 -12.15
CA SER A 27 -6.79 0.31 -11.06
C SER A 27 -6.44 0.87 -9.70
N LYS A 28 -7.22 0.50 -8.70
CA LYS A 28 -6.89 0.68 -7.28
C LYS A 28 -6.47 -0.64 -6.67
N SER A 29 -5.62 -0.57 -5.65
CA SER A 29 -5.16 -1.72 -4.87
C SER A 29 -5.45 -1.47 -3.41
N THR A 30 -6.20 -2.37 -2.81
CA THR A 30 -6.32 -2.46 -1.36
C THR A 30 -5.00 -2.94 -0.78
N PHE A 31 -4.50 -2.29 0.25
CA PHE A 31 -3.42 -2.83 1.06
C PHE A 31 -3.99 -3.58 2.25
N VAL A 32 -3.32 -4.65 2.63
CA VAL A 32 -3.74 -5.52 3.73
C VAL A 32 -2.62 -5.62 4.73
N VAL A 33 -2.94 -5.49 6.01
CA VAL A 33 -2.04 -5.91 7.08
C VAL A 33 -2.19 -7.40 7.24
N VAL A 34 -1.10 -8.12 6.98
CA VAL A 34 -1.02 -9.55 7.22
C VAL A 34 0.01 -9.84 8.30
N VAL A 35 -0.23 -10.91 9.04
CA VAL A 35 0.67 -11.37 10.09
C VAL A 35 1.00 -12.84 9.88
N ASN A 36 2.11 -13.29 10.50
CA ASN A 36 2.40 -14.71 10.60
C ASN A 36 1.21 -15.46 11.22
N LYS A 37 0.86 -16.62 10.65
CA LYS A 37 -0.33 -17.38 11.07
C LYS A 37 -0.35 -17.78 12.54
N ASP A 38 0.84 -17.97 13.13
CA ASP A 38 1.01 -18.41 14.50
C ASP A 38 1.04 -17.24 15.52
N LEU A 39 1.06 -15.98 15.02
CA LEU A 39 0.96 -14.81 15.90
C LEU A 39 -0.44 -14.78 16.54
N PRO A 40 -0.59 -14.65 17.87
CA PRO A 40 -1.87 -14.74 18.56
C PRO A 40 -2.70 -13.45 18.45
N VAL A 41 -2.93 -12.99 17.21
CA VAL A 41 -3.73 -11.79 16.91
C VAL A 41 -4.65 -12.07 15.71
N THR A 42 -5.84 -11.50 15.72
CA THR A 42 -6.85 -11.59 14.65
C THR A 42 -7.35 -10.21 14.20
N HIS A 43 -7.05 -9.17 14.96
CA HIS A 43 -7.46 -7.80 14.72
C HIS A 43 -6.30 -6.82 14.94
N LEU A 44 -6.41 -5.64 14.38
CA LEU A 44 -5.38 -4.60 14.47
C LEU A 44 -5.14 -4.14 15.91
N GLN A 45 -6.20 -4.03 16.71
CA GLN A 45 -6.10 -3.66 18.11
C GLN A 45 -5.27 -4.68 18.93
N GLU A 46 -5.44 -5.98 18.64
CA GLU A 46 -4.68 -7.04 19.30
C GLU A 46 -3.19 -6.99 18.94
N LEU A 47 -2.87 -6.71 17.66
CA LEU A 47 -1.50 -6.49 17.21
C LEU A 47 -0.86 -5.31 17.96
N ILE A 48 -1.56 -4.19 18.03
CA ILE A 48 -1.09 -2.99 18.73
C ILE A 48 -0.90 -3.27 20.23
N GLN A 49 -1.85 -3.96 20.85
CA GLN A 49 -1.74 -4.32 22.27
C GLN A 49 -0.57 -5.27 22.53
N LEU A 50 -0.36 -6.24 21.65
CA LEU A 50 0.78 -7.16 21.71
C LEU A 50 2.11 -6.39 21.63
N ALA A 51 2.23 -5.48 20.65
CA ALA A 51 3.42 -4.64 20.49
C ALA A 51 3.69 -3.79 21.75
N LYS A 52 2.66 -3.14 22.30
CA LYS A 52 2.78 -2.36 23.56
C LYS A 52 3.22 -3.21 24.74
N THR A 53 2.66 -4.40 24.87
CA THR A 53 3.01 -5.33 25.97
C THR A 53 4.45 -5.79 25.88
N GLN A 54 4.92 -6.14 24.69
CA GLN A 54 6.32 -6.55 24.48
C GLN A 54 7.29 -5.41 24.75
N GLN A 55 6.99 -4.18 24.31
CA GLN A 55 7.80 -2.99 24.61
C GLN A 55 7.91 -2.74 26.12
N LYS A 56 6.80 -2.82 26.84
CA LYS A 56 6.76 -2.57 28.29
C LYS A 56 7.54 -3.62 29.09
N ASN A 57 7.48 -4.88 28.68
CA ASN A 57 8.06 -6.01 29.42
C ASN A 57 9.51 -6.35 29.02
N GLY A 58 10.12 -5.58 28.10
CA GLY A 58 11.45 -5.86 27.56
C GLY A 58 11.49 -7.15 26.72
N GLY A 59 10.34 -7.58 26.17
CA GLY A 59 10.22 -8.76 25.32
C GLY A 59 10.80 -8.55 23.91
N LYS A 60 10.81 -9.63 23.11
CA LYS A 60 11.25 -9.56 21.71
C LYS A 60 10.33 -8.63 20.92
N GLN A 61 10.90 -7.57 20.39
CA GLN A 61 10.17 -6.62 19.53
C GLN A 61 9.60 -7.32 18.28
N LEU A 62 8.40 -6.91 17.86
CA LEU A 62 7.85 -7.32 16.58
C LEU A 62 8.59 -6.64 15.44
N ASN A 63 8.71 -7.35 14.32
CA ASN A 63 9.31 -6.84 13.09
C ASN A 63 8.26 -6.76 11.98
N TYR A 64 8.34 -5.72 11.16
CA TYR A 64 7.57 -5.66 9.91
C TYR A 64 8.47 -5.62 8.69
N ALA A 65 8.08 -6.34 7.64
CA ALA A 65 8.79 -6.39 6.38
C ALA A 65 8.34 -5.30 5.40
N SER A 66 9.26 -4.83 4.57
CA SER A 66 8.95 -4.08 3.35
C SER A 66 9.99 -4.38 2.25
N VAL A 67 9.73 -3.93 1.03
CA VAL A 67 10.70 -4.02 -0.08
C VAL A 67 11.63 -2.80 -0.14
N GLY A 68 11.90 -2.22 0.99
CA GLY A 68 12.87 -1.16 1.19
C GLY A 68 12.27 0.16 1.71
N PRO A 69 13.13 1.05 2.20
CA PRO A 69 12.76 2.36 2.72
C PRO A 69 12.03 3.21 1.66
N GLY A 70 11.05 4.01 2.08
CA GLY A 70 10.29 4.90 1.21
C GLY A 70 9.26 4.22 0.30
N THR A 71 9.13 2.89 0.35
CA THR A 71 8.06 2.16 -0.33
C THR A 71 6.72 2.35 0.40
N THR A 72 5.61 2.12 -0.30
CA THR A 72 4.26 2.21 0.32
C THR A 72 4.15 1.28 1.53
N SER A 73 4.72 0.07 1.46
CA SER A 73 4.74 -0.89 2.58
C SER A 73 5.50 -0.35 3.79
N ASN A 74 6.64 0.30 3.58
CA ASN A 74 7.41 0.92 4.67
C ASN A 74 6.63 2.09 5.29
N ILE A 75 6.10 3.00 4.46
CA ILE A 75 5.32 4.14 4.95
C ILE A 75 4.07 3.66 5.71
N ALA A 76 3.38 2.62 5.23
CA ALA A 76 2.24 2.03 5.92
C ALA A 76 2.63 1.40 7.27
N GLY A 77 3.81 0.78 7.37
CA GLY A 77 4.37 0.30 8.65
C GLY A 77 4.63 1.43 9.62
N GLU A 78 5.18 2.55 9.15
CA GLU A 78 5.39 3.73 9.99
C GLU A 78 4.08 4.44 10.37
N MET A 79 3.07 4.42 9.48
CA MET A 79 1.71 4.86 9.86
C MET A 79 1.16 4.03 11.02
N LEU A 80 1.34 2.70 10.95
CA LEU A 80 0.91 1.79 12.02
C LEU A 80 1.64 2.09 13.34
N ASN A 81 2.93 2.33 13.28
CA ASN A 81 3.72 2.72 14.44
C ASN A 81 3.22 4.02 15.06
N GLN A 82 2.97 5.06 14.25
CA GLN A 82 2.52 6.37 14.72
C GLN A 82 1.11 6.32 15.30
N GLU A 83 0.14 5.81 14.55
CA GLU A 83 -1.25 5.77 14.96
C GLU A 83 -1.50 4.80 16.13
N GLY A 84 -0.77 3.67 16.17
CA GLY A 84 -0.78 2.71 17.27
C GLY A 84 -0.02 3.17 18.50
N GLN A 85 0.82 4.20 18.38
CA GLN A 85 1.81 4.59 19.41
C GLN A 85 2.64 3.39 19.85
N ILE A 86 3.21 2.67 18.87
CA ILE A 86 4.02 1.46 19.03
C ILE A 86 5.34 1.61 18.25
N SER A 87 6.25 0.66 18.46
CA SER A 87 7.51 0.58 17.72
C SER A 87 7.74 -0.85 17.26
N ILE A 88 7.18 -1.19 16.09
CA ILE A 88 7.50 -2.40 15.36
C ILE A 88 8.70 -2.09 14.47
N VAL A 89 9.75 -2.93 14.50
CA VAL A 89 11.02 -2.66 13.82
C VAL A 89 10.90 -2.94 12.32
N HIS A 90 11.36 -2.01 11.50
CA HIS A 90 11.42 -2.17 10.04
C HIS A 90 12.55 -3.11 9.64
N VAL A 91 12.22 -4.13 8.83
CA VAL A 91 13.18 -5.04 8.19
C VAL A 91 13.06 -4.90 6.67
N PRO A 92 14.01 -4.24 6.00
CA PRO A 92 13.98 -4.07 4.54
C PRO A 92 14.46 -5.33 3.82
N TYR A 93 13.72 -5.74 2.79
CA TYR A 93 14.05 -6.87 1.91
C TYR A 93 14.38 -6.40 0.49
N LYS A 94 15.23 -7.15 -0.20
CA LYS A 94 15.57 -6.88 -1.62
C LYS A 94 14.45 -7.27 -2.58
N SER A 95 13.50 -8.14 -2.15
CA SER A 95 12.38 -8.58 -2.97
C SER A 95 11.17 -8.96 -2.12
N PHE A 96 9.98 -8.85 -2.73
CA PHE A 96 8.73 -9.24 -2.09
C PHE A 96 8.67 -10.74 -1.75
N PRO A 97 9.11 -11.68 -2.63
CA PRO A 97 9.12 -13.10 -2.28
C PRO A 97 9.96 -13.42 -1.03
N ALA A 98 11.10 -12.78 -0.84
CA ALA A 98 11.93 -12.98 0.35
C ALA A 98 11.20 -12.51 1.62
N ALA A 99 10.60 -11.31 1.59
CA ALA A 99 9.79 -10.80 2.69
C ALA A 99 8.60 -11.73 3.03
N LEU A 100 7.94 -12.28 2.02
CA LEU A 100 6.82 -13.19 2.21
C LEU A 100 7.26 -14.54 2.79
N THR A 101 8.40 -15.07 2.37
CA THR A 101 8.97 -16.31 2.93
C THR A 101 9.24 -16.14 4.42
N ASP A 102 9.87 -15.04 4.83
CA ASP A 102 10.21 -14.77 6.21
C ASP A 102 8.98 -14.45 7.07
N LEU A 103 7.92 -13.88 6.48
CA LEU A 103 6.63 -13.73 7.15
C LEU A 103 5.99 -15.11 7.43
N ILE A 104 6.01 -16.01 6.45
CA ILE A 104 5.44 -17.36 6.58
C ILE A 104 6.23 -18.17 7.63
N SER A 105 7.55 -18.08 7.65
CA SER A 105 8.40 -18.78 8.65
C SER A 105 8.36 -18.15 10.05
N GLY A 106 7.86 -16.91 10.18
CA GLY A 106 7.81 -16.19 11.45
C GLY A 106 9.06 -15.37 11.82
N GLU A 107 10.05 -15.28 10.93
CA GLU A 107 11.23 -14.41 11.12
C GLU A 107 10.83 -12.94 11.21
N VAL A 108 9.85 -12.52 10.41
CA VAL A 108 9.12 -11.26 10.58
C VAL A 108 7.66 -11.53 10.89
N GLN A 109 7.02 -10.69 11.67
CA GLN A 109 5.67 -10.94 12.18
C GLN A 109 4.60 -10.21 11.39
N VAL A 110 4.92 -9.10 10.73
CA VAL A 110 3.96 -8.21 10.07
C VAL A 110 4.45 -7.87 8.66
N LEU A 111 3.51 -7.81 7.71
CA LEU A 111 3.74 -7.27 6.38
C LEU A 111 2.50 -6.46 5.95
N ILE A 112 2.70 -5.29 5.34
CA ILE A 112 1.63 -4.49 4.76
C ILE A 112 1.91 -4.40 3.26
N ALA A 113 1.03 -5.00 2.44
CA ALA A 113 1.26 -5.08 1.01
C ALA A 113 -0.07 -5.13 0.22
N PRO A 114 -0.04 -4.93 -1.13
CA PRO A 114 -1.23 -5.04 -1.95
C PRO A 114 -1.90 -6.40 -1.83
N LEU A 115 -3.22 -6.41 -1.70
CA LEU A 115 -4.03 -7.63 -1.61
C LEU A 115 -3.75 -8.59 -2.77
N SER A 116 -3.63 -8.07 -4.01
CA SER A 116 -3.34 -8.87 -5.19
C SER A 116 -2.07 -9.73 -5.07
N SER A 117 -1.08 -9.27 -4.30
CA SER A 117 0.17 -10.02 -4.06
C SER A 117 0.05 -11.04 -2.93
N LEU A 118 -0.95 -10.91 -2.05
CA LEU A 118 -1.10 -11.70 -0.83
C LEU A 118 -2.30 -12.65 -0.88
N PHE A 119 -3.27 -12.38 -1.77
CA PHE A 119 -4.56 -13.07 -1.81
C PHE A 119 -4.45 -14.60 -1.85
N PRO A 120 -3.58 -15.22 -2.69
CA PRO A 120 -3.41 -16.67 -2.68
C PRO A 120 -2.95 -17.21 -1.31
N MET A 121 -2.01 -16.54 -0.66
CA MET A 121 -1.45 -16.97 0.63
C MET A 121 -2.45 -16.80 1.78
N ILE A 122 -3.29 -15.76 1.71
CA ILE A 122 -4.39 -15.55 2.66
C ILE A 122 -5.42 -16.65 2.49
N LYS A 123 -5.84 -16.94 1.24
CA LYS A 123 -6.80 -17.99 0.91
C LYS A 123 -6.33 -19.38 1.31
N ASP A 124 -5.04 -19.66 1.17
CA ASP A 124 -4.41 -20.92 1.57
C ASP A 124 -4.17 -21.03 3.10
N GLY A 125 -4.48 -19.98 3.88
CA GLY A 125 -4.25 -19.96 5.32
C GLY A 125 -2.78 -19.94 5.74
N LYS A 126 -1.85 -19.61 4.83
CA LYS A 126 -0.41 -19.54 5.12
C LYS A 126 -0.02 -18.29 5.91
N ILE A 127 -0.79 -17.22 5.76
CA ILE A 127 -0.69 -15.97 6.49
C ILE A 127 -2.10 -15.52 6.90
N LYS A 128 -2.18 -14.66 7.90
CA LYS A 128 -3.44 -14.19 8.46
C LYS A 128 -3.61 -12.69 8.15
N ALA A 129 -4.71 -12.31 7.48
CA ALA A 129 -5.08 -10.94 7.26
C ALA A 129 -5.85 -10.40 8.46
N ILE A 130 -5.56 -9.16 8.90
CA ILE A 130 -6.18 -8.57 10.10
C ILE A 130 -6.82 -7.20 9.88
N ALA A 131 -6.50 -6.51 8.77
CA ALA A 131 -7.12 -5.23 8.41
C ALA A 131 -6.90 -4.89 6.95
N VAL A 132 -7.80 -4.11 6.35
CA VAL A 132 -7.65 -3.49 5.01
C VAL A 132 -7.51 -1.98 5.12
N SER A 133 -6.77 -1.39 4.18
CA SER A 133 -6.44 0.04 4.16
C SER A 133 -7.51 0.95 3.55
N THR A 134 -8.54 0.39 2.95
CA THR A 134 -9.60 1.11 2.25
C THR A 134 -10.65 1.68 3.20
N ASP A 135 -11.43 2.65 2.74
CA ASP A 135 -12.55 3.25 3.47
C ASP A 135 -13.74 2.29 3.67
N ARG A 136 -13.82 1.26 2.81
CA ARG A 136 -14.82 0.19 2.87
C ARG A 136 -14.09 -1.15 2.80
N ARG A 137 -14.73 -2.20 3.31
CA ARG A 137 -14.22 -3.57 3.22
C ARG A 137 -13.99 -3.97 1.77
N ASP A 138 -12.95 -4.75 1.53
CA ASP A 138 -12.63 -5.21 0.18
C ASP A 138 -13.61 -6.33 -0.25
N PRO A 139 -14.16 -6.28 -1.48
CA PRO A 139 -15.09 -7.31 -1.96
C PRO A 139 -14.53 -8.75 -1.95
N TYR A 140 -13.21 -8.89 -2.02
CA TYR A 140 -12.54 -10.21 -1.95
C TYR A 140 -12.32 -10.69 -0.52
N LEU A 141 -12.44 -9.78 0.48
CA LEU A 141 -12.31 -10.06 1.90
C LEU A 141 -13.43 -9.34 2.68
N PRO A 142 -14.72 -9.67 2.43
CA PRO A 142 -15.85 -8.94 2.97
C PRO A 142 -15.96 -8.99 4.49
N ASP A 143 -15.40 -10.02 5.10
CA ASP A 143 -15.40 -10.19 6.57
C ASP A 143 -14.23 -9.46 7.26
N LEU A 144 -13.21 -9.01 6.47
CA LEU A 144 -12.05 -8.35 7.03
C LEU A 144 -12.34 -6.87 7.28
N PRO A 145 -12.22 -6.38 8.54
CA PRO A 145 -12.53 -4.99 8.85
C PRO A 145 -11.48 -4.02 8.30
N THR A 146 -11.92 -2.80 8.04
CA THR A 146 -11.04 -1.68 7.64
C THR A 146 -10.27 -1.14 8.85
N PHE A 147 -9.23 -0.33 8.58
CA PHE A 147 -8.55 0.41 9.65
C PHE A 147 -9.51 1.34 10.40
N ALA A 148 -10.41 2.03 9.67
CA ALA A 148 -11.37 2.95 10.26
C ALA A 148 -12.37 2.23 11.19
N GLU A 149 -12.90 1.05 10.78
CA GLU A 149 -13.77 0.23 11.62
C GLU A 149 -13.09 -0.25 12.91
N GLN A 150 -11.75 -0.34 12.89
CA GLN A 150 -10.94 -0.74 14.05
C GLN A 150 -10.40 0.46 14.84
N GLY A 151 -10.88 1.70 14.58
CA GLY A 151 -10.53 2.90 15.34
C GLY A 151 -9.32 3.69 14.80
N TYR A 152 -8.82 3.37 13.60
CA TYR A 152 -7.64 4.01 13.00
C TYR A 152 -7.95 4.66 11.62
N PRO A 153 -8.88 5.65 11.55
CA PRO A 153 -9.31 6.24 10.27
C PRO A 153 -8.18 6.96 9.52
N ASN A 154 -7.18 7.48 10.24
CA ASN A 154 -6.03 8.17 9.63
C ASN A 154 -5.13 7.24 8.82
N MET A 155 -5.22 5.92 9.05
CA MET A 155 -4.47 4.90 8.31
C MET A 155 -5.11 4.54 6.95
N THR A 156 -6.28 5.08 6.61
CA THR A 156 -6.95 4.79 5.35
C THR A 156 -6.16 5.31 4.16
N PHE A 157 -5.82 4.47 3.22
CA PHE A 157 -5.20 4.82 1.95
C PHE A 157 -5.47 3.75 0.88
N ILE A 158 -5.27 4.10 -0.38
CA ILE A 158 -5.32 3.16 -1.50
C ILE A 158 -3.99 3.16 -2.27
N GLY A 159 -3.59 2.00 -2.76
CA GLY A 159 -2.63 1.93 -3.85
C GLY A 159 -3.34 2.15 -5.18
N TRP A 160 -2.58 2.51 -6.21
CA TRP A 160 -3.12 2.67 -7.55
C TRP A 160 -2.07 2.35 -8.62
N ASN A 161 -2.54 1.98 -9.80
CA ASN A 161 -1.73 1.78 -10.99
C ASN A 161 -2.23 2.69 -12.12
N GLY A 162 -1.30 3.29 -12.85
CA GLY A 162 -1.61 4.22 -13.91
C GLY A 162 -0.44 4.44 -14.84
N PHE A 163 -0.71 5.10 -15.95
CA PHE A 163 0.31 5.54 -16.91
C PHE A 163 0.61 7.02 -16.73
N HIS A 164 1.89 7.33 -16.74
CA HIS A 164 2.41 8.70 -16.76
C HIS A 164 3.26 8.88 -18.00
N LEU A 165 3.16 10.05 -18.57
CA LEU A 165 3.89 10.48 -19.75
C LEU A 165 4.77 11.67 -19.38
N ASN A 166 5.72 12.02 -20.24
CA ASN A 166 6.45 13.27 -20.08
C ASN A 166 5.46 14.47 -20.12
N ALA A 167 5.65 15.45 -19.25
CA ALA A 167 4.75 16.62 -19.17
C ALA A 167 4.64 17.42 -20.48
N LYS A 168 5.65 17.28 -21.38
CA LYS A 168 5.64 17.90 -22.71
C LYS A 168 4.89 17.09 -23.78
N THR A 169 4.31 15.94 -23.43
CA THR A 169 3.52 15.13 -24.35
C THR A 169 2.30 15.91 -24.84
N PRO A 170 2.06 15.99 -26.17
CA PRO A 170 0.91 16.69 -26.71
C PRO A 170 -0.40 16.21 -26.10
N PRO A 171 -1.35 17.11 -25.76
CA PRO A 171 -2.61 16.76 -25.10
C PRO A 171 -3.45 15.73 -25.87
N GLU A 172 -3.41 15.74 -27.19
CA GLU A 172 -4.10 14.76 -28.04
C GLU A 172 -3.56 13.33 -27.84
N ILE A 173 -2.26 13.17 -27.61
CA ILE A 173 -1.64 11.87 -27.33
C ILE A 173 -2.06 11.40 -25.93
N VAL A 174 -2.04 12.29 -24.94
CA VAL A 174 -2.51 11.99 -23.58
C VAL A 174 -3.96 11.51 -23.62
N ARG A 175 -4.86 12.25 -24.29
CA ARG A 175 -6.27 11.87 -24.46
C ARG A 175 -6.44 10.54 -25.20
N LYS A 176 -5.63 10.28 -26.24
CA LYS A 176 -5.68 9.02 -26.96
C LYS A 176 -5.30 7.83 -26.06
N ILE A 177 -4.22 7.94 -25.30
CA ILE A 177 -3.81 6.89 -24.36
C ILE A 177 -4.87 6.65 -23.30
N TYR A 178 -5.48 7.71 -22.76
CA TYR A 178 -6.61 7.58 -21.85
C TYR A 178 -7.76 6.80 -22.49
N SER A 179 -8.25 7.24 -23.67
CA SER A 179 -9.41 6.65 -24.31
C SER A 179 -9.18 5.19 -24.71
N ASP A 180 -7.99 4.86 -25.23
CA ASP A 180 -7.66 3.50 -25.64
C ASP A 180 -7.53 2.57 -24.43
N THR A 181 -6.88 3.05 -23.36
CA THR A 181 -6.78 2.28 -22.10
C THR A 181 -8.15 2.07 -21.46
N ALA A 182 -8.99 3.12 -21.42
CA ALA A 182 -10.32 3.03 -20.86
C ALA A 182 -11.20 2.00 -21.60
N LYS A 183 -11.05 1.87 -22.93
CA LYS A 183 -11.71 0.82 -23.72
C LYS A 183 -11.21 -0.57 -23.31
N VAL A 184 -9.88 -0.77 -23.27
CA VAL A 184 -9.29 -2.08 -22.94
C VAL A 184 -9.71 -2.55 -21.57
N ILE A 185 -9.68 -1.68 -20.55
CA ILE A 185 -10.06 -2.06 -19.19
C ILE A 185 -11.57 -2.29 -19.00
N SER A 186 -12.39 -1.90 -19.97
CA SER A 186 -13.83 -2.18 -20.01
C SER A 186 -14.20 -3.48 -20.72
N GLU A 187 -13.23 -4.13 -21.37
CA GLU A 187 -13.45 -5.41 -22.02
C GLU A 187 -13.74 -6.53 -21.01
N PRO A 188 -14.77 -7.37 -21.25
CA PRO A 188 -15.17 -8.43 -20.30
C PRO A 188 -14.02 -9.37 -19.91
N ASP A 189 -13.19 -9.75 -20.87
CA ASP A 189 -12.05 -10.64 -20.63
C ASP A 189 -10.99 -9.97 -19.73
N PHE A 190 -10.76 -8.67 -19.93
CA PHE A 190 -9.83 -7.91 -19.09
C PHE A 190 -10.36 -7.79 -17.66
N ILE A 191 -11.65 -7.44 -17.52
CA ILE A 191 -12.32 -7.35 -16.22
C ILE A 191 -12.22 -8.69 -15.48
N SER A 192 -12.54 -9.80 -16.14
CA SER A 192 -12.47 -11.12 -15.54
C SER A 192 -11.07 -11.48 -15.04
N LYS A 193 -10.04 -11.22 -15.86
CA LYS A 193 -8.64 -11.48 -15.47
C LYS A 193 -8.19 -10.59 -14.31
N ALA A 194 -8.54 -9.30 -14.34
CA ALA A 194 -8.21 -8.35 -13.28
C ALA A 194 -8.84 -8.79 -11.94
N GLN A 195 -10.10 -9.22 -11.97
CA GLN A 195 -10.81 -9.72 -10.79
C GLN A 195 -10.17 -10.99 -10.21
N GLN A 196 -9.79 -11.95 -11.06
CA GLN A 196 -9.08 -13.16 -10.62
C GLN A 196 -7.75 -12.86 -9.92
N MET A 197 -7.11 -11.74 -10.28
CA MET A 197 -5.88 -11.27 -9.67
C MET A 197 -6.11 -10.34 -8.47
N GLY A 198 -7.35 -10.11 -8.05
CA GLY A 198 -7.68 -9.24 -6.93
C GLY A 198 -7.52 -7.72 -7.21
N TYR A 199 -7.53 -7.32 -8.48
CA TYR A 199 -7.52 -5.90 -8.85
C TYR A 199 -8.94 -5.34 -8.94
N GLN A 200 -9.12 -4.12 -8.44
CA GLN A 200 -10.32 -3.34 -8.65
C GLN A 200 -10.04 -2.30 -9.74
N LEU A 201 -10.73 -2.43 -10.87
CA LEU A 201 -10.57 -1.51 -11.99
C LEU A 201 -11.26 -0.17 -11.71
N MET A 202 -10.67 0.89 -12.23
CA MET A 202 -11.20 2.25 -12.22
C MET A 202 -10.71 2.96 -13.48
N SER A 203 -11.27 4.11 -13.82
CA SER A 203 -10.85 4.89 -14.99
C SER A 203 -10.85 6.36 -14.62
N LEU A 204 -9.79 6.83 -13.97
CA LEU A 204 -9.62 8.25 -13.72
C LEU A 204 -8.93 8.90 -14.90
N ASN A 205 -9.55 9.97 -15.40
CA ASN A 205 -8.96 10.81 -16.43
C ASN A 205 -7.72 11.58 -15.90
N PRO A 206 -6.95 12.27 -16.75
CA PRO A 206 -5.72 12.96 -16.32
C PRO A 206 -5.92 13.96 -15.19
N GLU A 207 -7.02 14.71 -15.19
CA GLU A 207 -7.34 15.72 -14.19
C GLU A 207 -7.68 15.07 -12.84
N GLU A 208 -8.56 14.09 -12.83
CA GLU A 208 -8.95 13.30 -11.65
C GLU A 208 -7.75 12.56 -11.05
N ALA A 209 -6.91 11.96 -11.92
CA ALA A 209 -5.69 11.28 -11.51
C ALA A 209 -4.70 12.24 -10.83
N LYS A 210 -4.53 13.45 -11.39
CA LYS A 210 -3.65 14.47 -10.81
C LYS A 210 -4.15 14.94 -9.44
N GLU A 211 -5.45 15.18 -9.31
CA GLU A 211 -6.05 15.59 -8.03
C GLU A 211 -5.86 14.51 -6.95
N MET A 212 -6.17 13.27 -7.29
CA MET A 212 -5.97 12.13 -6.38
C MET A 212 -4.52 12.04 -5.92
N GLN A 213 -3.56 12.13 -6.84
CA GLN A 213 -2.13 12.04 -6.56
C GLN A 213 -1.61 13.19 -5.69
N LEU A 214 -2.12 14.41 -5.89
CA LEU A 214 -1.79 15.56 -5.05
C LEU A 214 -2.32 15.39 -3.61
N ASN A 215 -3.52 14.84 -3.45
CA ASN A 215 -4.09 14.57 -2.15
C ASN A 215 -3.30 13.48 -1.40
N ASP A 216 -2.94 12.40 -2.09
CA ASP A 216 -2.06 11.35 -1.55
C ASP A 216 -0.69 11.93 -1.15
N PHE A 217 -0.09 12.75 -2.00
CA PHE A 217 1.20 13.37 -1.72
C PHE A 217 1.16 14.23 -0.45
N LYS A 218 0.12 15.05 -0.28
CA LYS A 218 -0.07 15.88 0.93
C LYS A 218 -0.19 15.00 2.18
N LYS A 219 -1.02 13.97 2.11
CA LYS A 219 -1.25 13.05 3.22
C LYS A 219 0.04 12.33 3.64
N PHE A 220 0.71 11.70 2.71
CA PHE A 220 1.93 10.94 2.98
C PHE A 220 3.12 11.83 3.36
N SER A 221 3.18 13.08 2.89
CA SER A 221 4.23 14.04 3.28
C SER A 221 4.23 14.30 4.79
N VAL A 222 3.07 14.36 5.41
CA VAL A 222 2.95 14.55 6.87
C VAL A 222 3.52 13.35 7.61
N ILE A 223 3.23 12.14 7.14
CA ILE A 223 3.66 10.88 7.76
C ILE A 223 5.17 10.73 7.64
N VAL A 224 5.70 10.86 6.42
CA VAL A 224 7.14 10.74 6.13
C VAL A 224 7.97 11.71 6.97
N LYS A 225 7.52 12.98 7.09
CA LYS A 225 8.18 13.98 7.93
C LYS A 225 8.20 13.59 9.42
N LYS A 226 7.09 13.05 9.94
CA LYS A 226 7.01 12.62 11.34
C LYS A 226 7.88 11.39 11.64
N SER A 227 8.03 10.48 10.67
CA SER A 227 8.80 9.23 10.82
C SER A 227 10.27 9.40 10.46
N ASN A 228 10.72 10.57 10.03
CA ASN A 228 12.08 10.79 9.52
C ASN A 228 12.51 9.76 8.44
N ILE A 229 11.58 9.35 7.58
CA ILE A 229 11.88 8.42 6.48
C ILE A 229 12.62 9.20 5.40
N ILE A 230 13.94 9.08 5.37
CA ILE A 230 14.79 9.60 4.30
C ILE A 230 15.44 8.42 3.60
N VAL A 231 15.38 8.44 2.26
CA VAL A 231 16.02 7.43 1.41
C VAL A 231 17.05 8.16 0.54
N ASP A 232 18.30 8.07 0.91
CA ASP A 232 19.42 8.61 0.12
C ASP A 232 19.78 7.71 -1.06
#